data_c94ed6c0fb422b391970fb7f1d97a14a
#
_entry.id   c94ed6c0fb422b391970fb7f1d97a14a
#
_cell.length_a   1.000
_cell.length_b   1.000
_cell.length_c   1.000
_cell.angle_alpha   90.00
_cell.angle_beta   90.00
_cell.angle_gamma   90.00
#
_symmetry.space_group_name_H-M   'P 1'
#
loop_
_entity.id
_entity.type
_entity.pdbx_description
1 polymer ?
#
loop_
_entity_poly.entity_id
_entity_poly.type
_entity_poly.pdbx_seq_one_letter_code
_entity_poly.pdbx_strand_id
1 'polypeptide(L)'
;MDAAGRFLAHLRPKVTISSDPTQAISLDVDWQVVAEDPDEVLDLAEKIAQSKKLRVVVCIDEFQAIVDFADATAFQRKLRAHWQQHQHVCYCLYGSKRHMLLDVFSNPEQPFYRFGDVMALGKIDNVIWGDFIAARFAATGKSITTELACRIASLVDDHSYYVQQLAQQVWFRTKKACEPDAVDAAWGALTDQLGLLFTGLVNSLTTRQVNFLQAVLDGQKALSGQATLKKYNLGTSANVVRIQKALIDRDVIDVDATGVQFLDPVFRHWLSTRYFA
;
A
#
# COMPACT_ATOMS: atom_id res chain seq x y z
N MET A 1 1.71 -44.03 6.46
CA MET A 1 1.61 -42.63 5.98
C MET A 1 1.40 -41.77 7.21
N ASP A 2 2.26 -40.81 7.42
CA ASP A 2 2.13 -39.86 8.54
C ASP A 2 0.99 -38.84 8.31
N ALA A 3 0.62 -38.06 9.33
CA ALA A 3 -0.48 -37.11 9.24
C ALA A 3 -0.25 -36.05 8.13
N ALA A 4 1.00 -35.67 7.88
CA ALA A 4 1.38 -34.75 6.81
C ALA A 4 1.14 -35.36 5.42
N GLY A 5 1.40 -36.67 5.24
CA GLY A 5 1.15 -37.37 3.99
C GLY A 5 -0.34 -37.53 3.68
N ARG A 6 -1.18 -37.73 4.71
CA ARG A 6 -2.64 -37.76 4.56
C ARG A 6 -3.23 -36.38 4.23
N PHE A 7 -2.74 -35.34 4.90
CA PHE A 7 -3.15 -33.95 4.65
C PHE A 7 -2.78 -33.52 3.22
N LEU A 8 -1.54 -33.81 2.78
CA LEU A 8 -1.09 -33.50 1.42
C LEU A 8 -1.85 -34.26 0.33
N ALA A 9 -2.37 -35.46 0.64
CA ALA A 9 -3.19 -36.23 -0.30
C ALA A 9 -4.59 -35.62 -0.52
N HIS A 10 -5.09 -34.84 0.42
CA HIS A 10 -6.38 -34.13 0.32
C HIS A 10 -6.25 -32.72 -0.27
N LEU A 11 -5.04 -32.15 -0.23
CA LEU A 11 -4.77 -30.90 -0.96
C LEU A 11 -4.68 -31.24 -2.45
N ARG A 12 -5.50 -30.62 -3.27
CA ARG A 12 -5.31 -30.57 -4.72
C ARG A 12 -4.54 -29.31 -5.06
N PRO A 13 -3.20 -29.30 -4.94
CA PRO A 13 -2.42 -28.14 -5.28
C PRO A 13 -2.52 -27.94 -6.79
N LYS A 14 -3.09 -26.82 -7.20
CA LYS A 14 -2.97 -26.35 -8.57
C LYS A 14 -1.58 -25.72 -8.69
N VAL A 15 -0.58 -26.57 -9.00
CA VAL A 15 0.79 -26.09 -9.23
C VAL A 15 0.83 -25.54 -10.65
N THR A 16 0.88 -24.22 -10.79
CA THR A 16 1.24 -23.58 -12.05
C THR A 16 2.76 -23.46 -12.07
N ILE A 17 3.43 -24.35 -12.77
CA ILE A 17 4.88 -24.27 -13.00
C ILE A 17 5.06 -23.30 -14.18
N SER A 18 5.59 -22.13 -13.91
CA SER A 18 6.10 -21.24 -14.96
C SER A 18 7.49 -21.72 -15.38
N SER A 19 7.75 -21.75 -16.68
CA SER A 19 9.08 -21.99 -17.24
C SER A 19 10.02 -20.79 -17.06
N ASP A 20 9.55 -19.68 -16.52
CA ASP A 20 10.31 -18.49 -16.23
C ASP A 20 10.79 -18.54 -14.76
N PRO A 21 12.11 -18.58 -14.49
CA PRO A 21 12.67 -18.64 -13.14
C PRO A 21 12.37 -17.37 -12.29
N THR A 22 11.83 -16.32 -12.89
CA THR A 22 11.42 -15.09 -12.19
C THR A 22 9.94 -15.07 -11.78
N GLN A 23 9.15 -16.07 -12.18
CA GLN A 23 7.75 -16.15 -11.80
C GLN A 23 7.57 -17.02 -10.56
N ALA A 24 6.87 -16.47 -9.58
CA ALA A 24 6.53 -17.16 -8.35
C ALA A 24 5.64 -18.41 -8.62
N ILE A 25 5.92 -19.50 -7.94
CA ILE A 25 5.04 -20.66 -7.90
C ILE A 25 3.84 -20.28 -7.05
N SER A 26 2.66 -20.12 -7.63
CA SER A 26 1.43 -19.93 -6.86
C SER A 26 0.86 -21.30 -6.49
N LEU A 27 0.70 -21.53 -5.18
CA LEU A 27 -0.05 -22.66 -4.63
C LEU A 27 -1.46 -22.17 -4.33
N ASP A 28 -2.43 -22.59 -5.12
CA ASP A 28 -3.85 -22.43 -4.79
C ASP A 28 -4.25 -23.58 -3.87
N VAL A 29 -4.67 -23.28 -2.65
CA VAL A 29 -5.12 -24.28 -1.67
C VAL A 29 -6.63 -24.16 -1.55
N ASP A 30 -7.34 -25.26 -1.81
CA ASP A 30 -8.78 -25.32 -1.59
C ASP A 30 -9.08 -25.41 -0.08
N TRP A 31 -9.51 -24.29 0.50
CA TRP A 31 -9.74 -24.12 1.93
C TRP A 31 -10.93 -24.94 2.49
N GLN A 32 -11.75 -25.56 1.67
CA GLN A 32 -12.88 -26.36 2.13
C GLN A 32 -12.45 -27.64 2.89
N VAL A 33 -11.23 -28.10 2.67
CA VAL A 33 -10.69 -29.33 3.29
C VAL A 33 -10.02 -29.08 4.65
N VAL A 34 -9.80 -27.81 5.01
CA VAL A 34 -8.96 -27.39 6.15
C VAL A 34 -9.74 -27.33 7.47
N ALA A 35 -11.03 -27.67 7.48
CA ALA A 35 -11.91 -27.46 8.63
C ALA A 35 -11.70 -28.41 9.82
N GLU A 36 -10.86 -29.47 9.70
CA GLU A 36 -10.77 -30.50 10.75
C GLU A 36 -9.78 -30.17 11.88
N ASP A 37 -8.67 -29.47 11.60
CA ASP A 37 -7.75 -28.99 12.64
C ASP A 37 -7.04 -27.68 12.23
N PRO A 38 -7.47 -26.53 12.74
CA PRO A 38 -6.84 -25.25 12.46
C PRO A 38 -5.35 -25.19 12.82
N ASP A 39 -4.89 -25.96 13.80
CA ASP A 39 -3.49 -25.96 14.24
C ASP A 39 -2.57 -26.67 13.24
N GLU A 40 -3.07 -27.73 12.58
CA GLU A 40 -2.31 -28.38 11.52
C GLU A 40 -2.01 -27.43 10.34
N VAL A 41 -2.91 -26.51 10.06
CA VAL A 41 -2.74 -25.52 8.98
C VAL A 41 -1.61 -24.53 9.31
N LEU A 42 -1.55 -24.07 10.55
CA LEU A 42 -0.53 -23.12 10.98
C LEU A 42 0.88 -23.68 10.87
N ASP A 43 1.04 -25.01 11.06
CA ASP A 43 2.33 -25.69 10.97
C ASP A 43 2.61 -26.30 9.59
N LEU A 44 1.68 -26.18 8.64
CA LEU A 44 1.79 -26.82 7.33
C LEU A 44 3.07 -26.44 6.59
N ALA A 45 3.40 -25.15 6.56
CA ALA A 45 4.59 -24.65 5.87
C ALA A 45 5.87 -25.27 6.46
N GLU A 46 5.96 -25.37 7.78
CA GLU A 46 7.11 -25.97 8.47
C GLU A 46 7.17 -27.49 8.21
N LYS A 47 6.03 -28.20 8.26
CA LYS A 47 5.96 -29.64 7.95
C LYS A 47 6.41 -29.92 6.50
N ILE A 48 6.00 -29.08 5.54
CA ILE A 48 6.43 -29.18 4.13
C ILE A 48 7.94 -28.92 4.02
N ALA A 49 8.44 -27.85 4.64
CA ALA A 49 9.84 -27.48 4.62
C ALA A 49 10.73 -28.63 5.16
N GLN A 50 10.36 -29.19 6.30
CA GLN A 50 11.06 -30.32 6.91
C GLN A 50 11.02 -31.58 6.03
N SER A 51 9.83 -31.97 5.54
CA SER A 51 9.65 -33.18 4.72
C SER A 51 10.42 -33.13 3.41
N LYS A 52 10.52 -31.95 2.80
CA LYS A 52 11.23 -31.72 1.54
C LYS A 52 12.68 -31.27 1.73
N LYS A 53 13.14 -31.06 2.97
CA LYS A 53 14.46 -30.49 3.30
C LYS A 53 14.72 -29.18 2.60
N LEU A 54 13.72 -28.28 2.58
CA LEU A 54 13.77 -26.96 1.96
C LEU A 54 13.72 -25.87 3.04
N ARG A 55 14.12 -24.68 2.65
CA ARG A 55 13.73 -23.45 3.34
C ARG A 55 12.56 -22.82 2.60
N VAL A 56 11.52 -22.42 3.32
CA VAL A 56 10.30 -21.83 2.75
C VAL A 56 10.18 -20.39 3.20
N VAL A 57 9.78 -19.51 2.31
CA VAL A 57 9.38 -18.15 2.63
C VAL A 57 7.89 -18.03 2.41
N VAL A 58 7.15 -17.68 3.46
CA VAL A 58 5.71 -17.41 3.40
C VAL A 58 5.53 -15.90 3.34
N CYS A 59 4.98 -15.42 2.23
CA CYS A 59 4.69 -14.01 2.01
C CYS A 59 3.19 -13.78 2.23
N ILE A 60 2.84 -12.86 3.14
CA ILE A 60 1.44 -12.50 3.44
C ILE A 60 1.26 -11.02 3.17
N ASP A 61 0.44 -10.73 2.14
CA ASP A 61 0.07 -9.37 1.77
C ASP A 61 -1.06 -8.84 2.65
N GLU A 62 -1.11 -7.52 2.79
CA GLU A 62 -2.10 -6.79 3.59
C GLU A 62 -2.25 -7.36 5.02
N PHE A 63 -1.12 -7.72 5.64
CA PHE A 63 -1.11 -8.39 6.96
C PHE A 63 -1.79 -7.59 8.06
N GLN A 64 -1.88 -6.27 7.93
CA GLN A 64 -2.63 -5.44 8.88
C GLN A 64 -4.12 -5.80 8.98
N ALA A 65 -4.69 -6.43 7.95
CA ALA A 65 -6.09 -6.89 8.00
C ALA A 65 -6.35 -7.95 9.08
N ILE A 66 -5.31 -8.50 9.70
CA ILE A 66 -5.42 -9.41 10.84
C ILE A 66 -6.15 -8.77 12.04
N VAL A 67 -6.13 -7.44 12.16
CA VAL A 67 -6.84 -6.73 13.25
C VAL A 67 -8.37 -6.73 13.07
N ASP A 68 -8.85 -6.99 11.85
CA ASP A 68 -10.28 -7.01 11.53
C ASP A 68 -10.93 -8.37 11.80
N PHE A 69 -10.15 -9.38 12.19
CA PHE A 69 -10.67 -10.72 12.46
C PHE A 69 -11.47 -10.74 13.76
N ALA A 70 -12.53 -11.54 13.79
CA ALA A 70 -13.22 -11.86 15.04
C ALA A 70 -12.21 -12.47 16.01
N ASP A 71 -12.10 -11.91 17.23
CA ASP A 71 -11.09 -12.30 18.24
C ASP A 71 -9.63 -12.19 17.71
N ALA A 72 -9.34 -11.08 17.05
CA ALA A 72 -8.04 -10.79 16.44
C ALA A 72 -6.84 -11.05 17.38
N THR A 73 -6.97 -10.65 18.64
CA THR A 73 -5.88 -10.80 19.63
C THR A 73 -5.58 -12.27 19.94
N ALA A 74 -6.61 -13.11 20.12
CA ALA A 74 -6.40 -14.54 20.37
C ALA A 74 -5.82 -15.23 19.12
N PHE A 75 -6.31 -14.85 17.93
CA PHE A 75 -5.79 -15.38 16.69
C PHE A 75 -4.31 -15.00 16.46
N GLN A 76 -3.94 -13.75 16.71
CA GLN A 76 -2.55 -13.31 16.63
C GLN A 76 -1.65 -14.03 17.64
N ARG A 77 -2.10 -14.25 18.89
CA ARG A 77 -1.35 -15.02 19.89
C ARG A 77 -1.13 -16.45 19.41
N LYS A 78 -2.13 -17.07 18.81
CA LYS A 78 -2.05 -18.43 18.26
C LYS A 78 -1.04 -18.50 17.13
N LEU A 79 -1.13 -17.60 16.14
CA LEU A 79 -0.16 -17.50 15.05
C LEU A 79 1.27 -17.36 15.58
N ARG A 80 1.49 -16.43 16.51
CA ARG A 80 2.82 -16.23 17.11
C ARG A 80 3.33 -17.49 17.80
N ALA A 81 2.49 -18.18 18.56
CA ALA A 81 2.88 -19.40 19.29
C ALA A 81 3.39 -20.50 18.36
N HIS A 82 2.79 -20.64 17.18
CA HIS A 82 3.23 -21.59 16.15
C HIS A 82 4.48 -21.06 15.42
N TRP A 83 4.42 -19.89 14.85
CA TRP A 83 5.44 -19.36 13.95
C TRP A 83 6.81 -19.16 14.62
N GLN A 84 6.85 -18.81 15.90
CA GLN A 84 8.11 -18.65 16.64
C GLN A 84 8.86 -19.97 16.84
N GLN A 85 8.23 -21.13 16.64
CA GLN A 85 8.83 -22.46 16.74
C GLN A 85 9.35 -22.98 15.38
N HIS A 86 8.96 -22.34 14.28
CA HIS A 86 9.37 -22.74 12.96
C HIS A 86 10.85 -22.43 12.72
N GLN A 87 11.60 -23.41 12.22
CA GLN A 87 13.03 -23.31 11.97
C GLN A 87 13.41 -23.28 10.49
N HIS A 88 12.50 -23.72 9.63
CA HIS A 88 12.71 -23.84 8.19
C HIS A 88 11.85 -22.83 7.39
N VAL A 89 10.97 -22.10 8.06
CA VAL A 89 10.10 -21.09 7.45
C VAL A 89 10.49 -19.71 7.89
N CYS A 90 10.59 -18.79 6.92
CA CYS A 90 10.69 -17.36 7.15
C CYS A 90 9.37 -16.70 6.74
N TYR A 91 8.86 -15.80 7.56
CA TYR A 91 7.63 -15.05 7.28
C TYR A 91 7.96 -13.64 6.80
N CYS A 92 7.46 -13.27 5.62
CA CYS A 92 7.52 -11.93 5.08
C CYS A 92 6.10 -11.33 5.12
N LEU A 93 5.86 -10.48 6.11
CA LEU A 93 4.55 -9.88 6.41
C LEU A 93 4.60 -8.44 5.93
N TYR A 94 3.77 -8.07 4.97
CA TYR A 94 3.80 -6.73 4.38
C TYR A 94 2.40 -6.19 4.12
N GLY A 95 2.30 -4.90 3.84
CA GLY A 95 1.05 -4.24 3.54
C GLY A 95 1.22 -2.74 3.36
N SER A 96 0.20 -2.11 2.83
CA SER A 96 0.19 -0.70 2.44
C SER A 96 -0.10 0.26 3.62
N LYS A 97 -0.83 -0.19 4.65
CA LYS A 97 -1.24 0.64 5.81
C LYS A 97 -0.16 0.67 6.88
N ARG A 98 0.83 1.55 6.66
CA ARG A 98 2.02 1.66 7.51
C ARG A 98 1.69 1.81 8.99
N HIS A 99 0.74 2.70 9.36
CA HIS A 99 0.40 2.95 10.75
C HIS A 99 -0.20 1.71 11.45
N MET A 100 -1.03 0.92 10.74
CA MET A 100 -1.60 -0.32 11.28
C MET A 100 -0.53 -1.40 11.45
N LEU A 101 0.39 -1.57 10.49
CA LEU A 101 1.50 -2.51 10.62
C LEU A 101 2.43 -2.12 11.77
N LEU A 102 2.74 -0.83 11.93
CA LEU A 102 3.53 -0.35 13.06
C LEU A 102 2.82 -0.62 14.38
N ASP A 103 1.49 -0.48 14.49
CA ASP A 103 0.76 -0.84 15.69
C ASP A 103 0.88 -2.34 16.00
N VAL A 104 0.72 -3.21 15.02
CA VAL A 104 0.84 -4.67 15.19
C VAL A 104 2.22 -5.09 15.71
N PHE A 105 3.33 -4.49 15.19
CA PHE A 105 4.69 -4.96 15.48
C PHE A 105 5.45 -4.13 16.51
N SER A 106 5.05 -2.88 16.76
CA SER A 106 5.77 -1.95 17.63
C SER A 106 5.03 -1.60 18.91
N ASN A 107 3.73 -1.89 19.01
CA ASN A 107 2.94 -1.66 20.21
C ASN A 107 3.15 -2.81 21.22
N PRO A 108 3.63 -2.52 22.47
CA PRO A 108 3.86 -3.54 23.48
C PRO A 108 2.64 -4.36 23.89
N GLU A 109 1.44 -3.84 23.66
CA GLU A 109 0.18 -4.51 23.98
C GLU A 109 -0.24 -5.56 22.92
N GLN A 110 0.39 -5.52 21.74
CA GLN A 110 0.06 -6.40 20.63
C GLN A 110 0.82 -7.73 20.70
N PRO A 111 0.17 -8.85 20.29
CA PRO A 111 0.81 -10.16 20.31
C PRO A 111 2.09 -10.25 19.47
N PHE A 112 2.18 -9.53 18.35
CA PHE A 112 3.35 -9.53 17.47
C PHE A 112 4.44 -8.52 17.85
N TYR A 113 4.31 -7.88 19.02
CA TYR A 113 5.36 -6.97 19.48
C TYR A 113 6.75 -7.59 19.41
N ARG A 114 7.66 -6.96 18.69
CA ARG A 114 9.05 -7.42 18.46
C ARG A 114 9.15 -8.86 17.94
N PHE A 115 8.19 -9.30 17.14
CA PHE A 115 8.21 -10.65 16.56
C PHE A 115 9.26 -10.80 15.45
N GLY A 116 9.60 -9.74 14.74
CA GLY A 116 10.59 -9.73 13.66
C GLY A 116 11.13 -8.33 13.41
N ASP A 117 11.98 -8.23 12.40
CA ASP A 117 12.55 -6.96 11.96
C ASP A 117 11.53 -6.18 11.11
N VAL A 118 11.42 -4.88 11.39
CA VAL A 118 10.53 -3.97 10.65
C VAL A 118 11.34 -3.21 9.62
N MET A 119 10.98 -3.38 8.34
CA MET A 119 11.58 -2.65 7.22
C MET A 119 10.56 -1.68 6.63
N ALA A 120 10.84 -0.39 6.73
CA ALA A 120 10.06 0.63 6.05
C ALA A 120 10.60 0.84 4.63
N LEU A 121 9.79 0.52 3.63
CA LEU A 121 10.12 0.84 2.24
C LEU A 121 9.73 2.29 1.95
N GLY A 122 10.72 3.09 1.54
CA GLY A 122 10.50 4.44 1.03
C GLY A 122 9.94 4.43 -0.40
N LYS A 123 9.66 5.64 -0.90
CA LYS A 123 9.36 5.81 -2.33
C LYS A 123 10.59 5.47 -3.17
N ILE A 124 10.36 4.99 -4.37
CA ILE A 124 11.42 4.80 -5.36
C ILE A 124 11.91 6.18 -5.78
N ASP A 125 13.25 6.33 -5.84
CA ASP A 125 13.88 7.60 -6.20
C ASP A 125 13.47 8.06 -7.60
N ASN A 126 13.28 9.36 -7.74
CA ASN A 126 12.84 10.01 -8.98
C ASN A 126 13.76 9.70 -10.19
N VAL A 127 15.07 9.64 -9.96
CA VAL A 127 16.05 9.32 -11.01
C VAL A 127 15.88 7.87 -11.46
N ILE A 128 15.66 6.94 -10.52
CA ILE A 128 15.41 5.53 -10.84
C ILE A 128 14.12 5.39 -11.66
N TRP A 129 13.08 6.15 -11.33
CA TRP A 129 11.86 6.21 -12.14
C TRP A 129 12.14 6.75 -13.54
N GLY A 130 12.94 7.81 -13.66
CA GLY A 130 13.34 8.39 -14.94
C GLY A 130 13.99 7.36 -15.86
N ASP A 131 14.98 6.64 -15.36
CA ASP A 131 15.69 5.58 -16.10
C ASP A 131 14.76 4.42 -16.48
N PHE A 132 13.90 3.99 -15.55
CA PHE A 132 12.94 2.92 -15.81
C PHE A 132 11.94 3.31 -16.91
N ILE A 133 11.37 4.50 -16.87
CA ILE A 133 10.40 4.98 -17.86
C ILE A 133 11.08 5.10 -19.22
N ALA A 134 12.28 5.70 -19.28
CA ALA A 134 13.05 5.85 -20.52
C ALA A 134 13.34 4.48 -21.16
N ALA A 135 13.77 3.50 -20.37
CA ALA A 135 14.03 2.14 -20.85
C ALA A 135 12.74 1.48 -21.40
N ARG A 136 11.58 1.68 -20.76
CA ARG A 136 10.29 1.14 -21.24
C ARG A 136 9.84 1.78 -22.55
N PHE A 137 10.04 3.09 -22.72
CA PHE A 137 9.76 3.76 -23.97
C PHE A 137 10.67 3.22 -25.09
N ALA A 138 11.97 3.12 -24.85
CA ALA A 138 12.93 2.59 -25.81
C ALA A 138 12.62 1.15 -26.25
N ALA A 139 12.21 0.29 -25.32
CA ALA A 139 11.84 -1.10 -25.60
C ALA A 139 10.66 -1.23 -26.58
N THR A 140 9.87 -0.17 -26.78
CA THR A 140 8.73 -0.13 -27.69
C THR A 140 8.94 0.76 -28.92
N GLY A 141 10.21 1.16 -29.18
CA GLY A 141 10.57 2.00 -30.32
C GLY A 141 10.16 3.48 -30.18
N LYS A 142 9.85 3.93 -28.96
CA LYS A 142 9.58 5.33 -28.64
C LYS A 142 10.75 5.91 -27.82
N SER A 143 10.83 7.23 -27.74
CA SER A 143 11.81 7.91 -26.92
C SER A 143 11.16 8.93 -25.99
N ILE A 144 11.77 9.12 -24.84
CA ILE A 144 11.46 10.17 -23.87
C ILE A 144 12.78 10.65 -23.28
N THR A 145 12.92 11.95 -23.01
CA THR A 145 14.09 12.46 -22.32
C THR A 145 14.03 12.09 -20.83
N THR A 146 15.18 11.93 -20.19
CA THR A 146 15.25 11.65 -18.74
C THR A 146 14.53 12.75 -17.94
N GLU A 147 14.64 14.00 -18.37
CA GLU A 147 13.95 15.13 -17.75
C GLU A 147 12.43 14.96 -17.75
N LEU A 148 11.83 14.63 -18.91
CA LEU A 148 10.38 14.39 -18.99
C LEU A 148 9.95 13.14 -18.23
N ALA A 149 10.77 12.09 -18.23
CA ALA A 149 10.52 10.87 -17.47
C ALA A 149 10.53 11.14 -15.95
N CYS A 150 11.53 11.87 -15.45
CA CYS A 150 11.55 12.34 -14.05
C CYS A 150 10.39 13.26 -13.71
N ARG A 151 9.98 14.13 -14.66
CA ARG A 151 8.81 15.00 -14.48
C ARG A 151 7.52 14.19 -14.28
N ILE A 152 7.32 13.09 -15.04
CA ILE A 152 6.18 12.20 -14.85
C ILE A 152 6.12 11.70 -13.40
N ALA A 153 7.24 11.23 -12.85
CA ALA A 153 7.31 10.75 -11.48
C ALA A 153 7.06 11.87 -10.45
N SER A 154 7.66 13.04 -10.66
CA SER A 154 7.47 14.21 -9.79
C SER A 154 6.03 14.71 -9.72
N LEU A 155 5.28 14.71 -10.84
CA LEU A 155 3.88 15.15 -10.88
C LEU A 155 2.98 14.34 -9.93
N VAL A 156 3.35 13.11 -9.64
CA VAL A 156 2.63 12.21 -8.76
C VAL A 156 3.42 11.86 -7.48
N ASP A 157 4.32 12.75 -7.07
CA ASP A 157 5.14 12.60 -5.85
C ASP A 157 5.83 11.23 -5.74
N ASP A 158 6.34 10.69 -6.84
CA ASP A 158 6.99 9.37 -6.93
C ASP A 158 6.11 8.19 -6.42
N HIS A 159 4.79 8.35 -6.43
CA HIS A 159 3.85 7.32 -6.01
C HIS A 159 3.79 6.21 -7.07
N SER A 160 4.30 5.03 -6.74
CA SER A 160 4.58 3.92 -7.67
C SER A 160 3.42 3.54 -8.59
N TYR A 161 2.20 3.48 -8.06
CA TYR A 161 0.99 3.21 -8.83
C TYR A 161 0.74 4.29 -9.88
N TYR A 162 0.77 5.56 -9.46
CA TYR A 162 0.46 6.68 -10.35
C TYR A 162 1.59 6.98 -11.34
N VAL A 163 2.86 6.75 -10.96
CA VAL A 163 3.97 6.87 -11.91
C VAL A 163 3.76 5.93 -13.10
N GLN A 164 3.41 4.68 -12.83
CA GLN A 164 3.16 3.70 -13.90
C GLN A 164 1.93 4.09 -14.73
N GLN A 165 0.84 4.49 -14.09
CA GLN A 165 -0.39 4.89 -14.78
C GLN A 165 -0.19 6.13 -15.66
N LEU A 166 0.47 7.16 -15.12
CA LEU A 166 0.74 8.39 -15.86
C LEU A 166 1.72 8.14 -17.01
N ALA A 167 2.80 7.39 -16.76
CA ALA A 167 3.77 7.01 -17.80
C ALA A 167 3.10 6.23 -18.94
N GLN A 168 2.19 5.32 -18.64
CA GLN A 168 1.40 4.61 -19.65
C GLN A 168 0.53 5.57 -20.46
N GLN A 169 -0.16 6.50 -19.81
CA GLN A 169 -0.98 7.49 -20.50
C GLN A 169 -0.16 8.42 -21.40
N VAL A 170 1.04 8.81 -20.97
CA VAL A 170 1.99 9.57 -21.79
C VAL A 170 2.46 8.73 -22.98
N TRP A 171 2.80 7.46 -22.74
CA TRP A 171 3.20 6.53 -23.80
C TRP A 171 2.13 6.39 -24.89
N PHE A 172 0.87 6.27 -24.56
CA PHE A 172 -0.23 6.23 -25.55
C PHE A 172 -0.34 7.49 -26.38
N ARG A 173 0.01 8.65 -25.84
CA ARG A 173 -0.02 9.95 -26.54
C ARG A 173 1.24 10.22 -27.35
N THR A 174 2.32 9.49 -27.08
CA THR A 174 3.60 9.62 -27.79
C THR A 174 3.60 8.78 -29.06
N LYS A 175 3.91 9.37 -30.21
CA LYS A 175 4.07 8.64 -31.50
C LYS A 175 5.47 8.03 -31.61
N LYS A 176 6.52 8.85 -31.60
CA LYS A 176 7.93 8.46 -31.67
C LYS A 176 8.75 9.05 -30.52
N ALA A 177 8.80 10.37 -30.42
CA ALA A 177 9.45 11.11 -29.35
C ALA A 177 8.37 11.74 -28.46
N CYS A 178 8.57 11.68 -27.15
CA CYS A 178 7.69 12.32 -26.19
C CYS A 178 7.95 13.82 -26.14
N GLU A 179 6.89 14.61 -26.28
CA GLU A 179 6.93 16.05 -26.15
C GLU A 179 6.28 16.47 -24.81
N PRO A 180 6.64 17.64 -24.24
CA PRO A 180 6.09 18.15 -22.98
C PRO A 180 4.55 18.14 -22.96
N ASP A 181 3.91 18.55 -24.06
CA ASP A 181 2.45 18.61 -24.18
C ASP A 181 1.77 17.26 -23.99
N ALA A 182 2.43 16.16 -24.35
CA ALA A 182 1.92 14.80 -24.13
C ALA A 182 1.85 14.48 -22.63
N VAL A 183 2.83 14.95 -21.84
CA VAL A 183 2.86 14.80 -20.39
C VAL A 183 1.74 15.62 -19.75
N ASP A 184 1.60 16.89 -20.15
CA ASP A 184 0.57 17.79 -19.61
C ASP A 184 -0.85 17.31 -19.93
N ALA A 185 -1.08 16.88 -21.15
CA ALA A 185 -2.36 16.31 -21.58
C ALA A 185 -2.68 15.00 -20.84
N ALA A 186 -1.68 14.15 -20.61
CA ALA A 186 -1.86 12.92 -19.83
C ALA A 186 -2.18 13.22 -18.36
N TRP A 187 -1.47 14.18 -17.77
CA TRP A 187 -1.70 14.61 -16.38
C TRP A 187 -3.11 15.17 -16.17
N GLY A 188 -3.53 16.09 -17.04
CA GLY A 188 -4.90 16.61 -17.02
C GLY A 188 -5.96 15.51 -17.15
N ALA A 189 -5.78 14.62 -18.13
CA ALA A 189 -6.71 13.51 -18.37
C ALA A 189 -6.78 12.53 -17.18
N LEU A 190 -5.66 12.22 -16.53
CA LEU A 190 -5.63 11.37 -15.32
C LEU A 190 -6.38 12.04 -14.17
N THR A 191 -6.15 13.33 -13.95
CA THR A 191 -6.82 14.11 -12.90
C THR A 191 -8.34 14.14 -13.13
N ASP A 192 -8.77 14.39 -14.36
CA ASP A 192 -10.18 14.46 -14.71
C ASP A 192 -10.87 13.08 -14.66
N GLN A 193 -10.16 12.01 -15.07
CA GLN A 193 -10.65 10.63 -14.99
C GLN A 193 -10.98 10.22 -13.55
N LEU A 194 -10.14 10.62 -12.58
CA LEU A 194 -10.32 10.30 -11.16
C LEU A 194 -11.29 11.27 -10.46
N GLY A 195 -11.71 12.35 -11.12
CA GLY A 195 -12.56 13.39 -10.55
C GLY A 195 -13.87 12.90 -9.95
N LEU A 196 -14.53 11.90 -10.57
CA LEU A 196 -15.76 11.31 -10.02
C LEU A 196 -15.50 10.55 -8.72
N LEU A 197 -14.40 9.79 -8.64
CA LEU A 197 -13.98 9.10 -7.43
C LEU A 197 -13.70 10.10 -6.32
N PHE A 198 -12.95 11.14 -6.61
CA PHE A 198 -12.58 12.17 -5.65
C PHE A 198 -13.78 13.00 -5.18
N THR A 199 -14.72 13.29 -6.07
CA THR A 199 -16.01 13.92 -5.71
C THR A 199 -16.79 13.04 -4.74
N GLY A 200 -16.86 11.72 -5.00
CA GLY A 200 -17.48 10.76 -4.08
C GLY A 200 -16.79 10.74 -2.72
N LEU A 201 -15.46 10.75 -2.70
CA LEU A 201 -14.69 10.81 -1.46
C LEU A 201 -15.01 12.09 -0.67
N VAL A 202 -14.94 13.27 -1.30
CA VAL A 202 -15.23 14.55 -0.63
C VAL A 202 -16.67 14.60 -0.11
N ASN A 203 -17.64 14.11 -0.87
CA ASN A 203 -19.04 14.06 -0.44
C ASN A 203 -19.26 13.13 0.78
N SER A 204 -18.37 12.18 1.03
CA SER A 204 -18.41 11.31 2.21
C SER A 204 -17.77 11.95 3.44
N LEU A 205 -17.10 13.09 3.29
CA LEU A 205 -16.45 13.82 4.37
C LEU A 205 -17.37 14.87 4.98
N THR A 206 -17.17 15.15 6.26
CA THR A 206 -17.85 16.29 6.90
C THR A 206 -17.24 17.61 6.46
N THR A 207 -18.01 18.70 6.52
CA THR A 207 -17.53 20.05 6.18
C THR A 207 -16.23 20.41 6.92
N ARG A 208 -16.09 20.00 8.19
CA ARG A 208 -14.87 20.28 8.96
C ARG A 208 -13.69 19.45 8.49
N GLN A 209 -13.88 18.23 8.02
CA GLN A 209 -12.81 17.43 7.41
C GLN A 209 -12.35 18.05 6.09
N VAL A 210 -13.28 18.49 5.25
CA VAL A 210 -12.97 19.20 4.01
C VAL A 210 -12.19 20.51 4.29
N ASN A 211 -12.64 21.31 5.26
CA ASN A 211 -11.94 22.52 5.67
C ASN A 211 -10.54 22.25 6.23
N PHE A 212 -10.36 21.12 6.93
CA PHE A 212 -9.05 20.67 7.40
C PHE A 212 -8.11 20.34 6.23
N LEU A 213 -8.60 19.60 5.21
CA LEU A 213 -7.82 19.32 4.01
C LEU A 213 -7.43 20.60 3.28
N GLN A 214 -8.31 21.61 3.23
CA GLN A 214 -7.98 22.92 2.70
C GLN A 214 -6.86 23.61 3.49
N ALA A 215 -6.92 23.55 4.83
CA ALA A 215 -5.86 24.11 5.67
C ALA A 215 -4.50 23.44 5.41
N VAL A 216 -4.49 22.13 5.20
CA VAL A 216 -3.27 21.38 4.84
C VAL A 216 -2.76 21.79 3.46
N LEU A 217 -3.63 21.91 2.46
CA LEU A 217 -3.27 22.37 1.10
C LEU A 217 -2.68 23.77 1.12
N ASP A 218 -3.21 24.66 1.94
CA ASP A 218 -2.71 26.04 2.12
C ASP A 218 -1.40 26.09 2.94
N GLY A 219 -0.82 24.94 3.27
CA GLY A 219 0.48 24.83 3.95
C GLY A 219 0.46 25.24 5.43
N GLN A 220 -0.71 25.19 6.09
CA GLN A 220 -0.79 25.55 7.51
C GLN A 220 -0.06 24.52 8.38
N LYS A 221 1.02 24.92 9.03
CA LYS A 221 1.80 24.05 9.92
C LYS A 221 1.14 23.88 11.30
N ALA A 222 0.56 24.96 11.84
CA ALA A 222 -0.07 24.99 13.17
C ALA A 222 -1.58 24.74 13.04
N LEU A 223 -1.99 23.51 12.67
CA LEU A 223 -3.39 23.15 12.41
C LEU A 223 -4.30 23.31 13.65
N SER A 224 -3.76 23.19 14.86
CA SER A 224 -4.47 23.45 16.13
C SER A 224 -4.31 24.88 16.66
N GLY A 225 -3.62 25.78 15.92
CA GLY A 225 -3.44 27.18 16.30
C GLY A 225 -4.73 27.98 16.19
N GLN A 226 -4.97 28.93 17.10
CA GLN A 226 -6.19 29.72 17.15
C GLN A 226 -6.54 30.42 15.82
N ALA A 227 -5.54 30.95 15.12
CA ALA A 227 -5.73 31.59 13.83
C ALA A 227 -6.25 30.61 12.77
N THR A 228 -5.65 29.42 12.69
CA THR A 228 -6.04 28.36 11.76
C THR A 228 -7.43 27.81 12.11
N LEU A 229 -7.71 27.56 13.39
CA LEU A 229 -9.02 27.10 13.86
C LEU A 229 -10.14 28.05 13.42
N LYS A 230 -9.90 29.36 13.57
CA LYS A 230 -10.89 30.39 13.18
C LYS A 230 -10.99 30.50 11.66
N LYS A 231 -9.85 30.59 10.95
CA LYS A 231 -9.83 30.77 9.49
C LYS A 231 -10.57 29.65 8.75
N TYR A 232 -10.35 28.39 9.15
CA TYR A 232 -10.93 27.22 8.48
C TYR A 232 -12.13 26.61 9.23
N ASN A 233 -12.65 27.27 10.25
CA ASN A 233 -13.80 26.79 11.03
C ASN A 233 -13.65 25.35 11.54
N LEU A 234 -12.47 25.01 12.07
CA LEU A 234 -12.16 23.67 12.56
C LEU A 234 -12.70 23.37 13.95
N GLY A 235 -13.19 24.39 14.66
CA GLY A 235 -13.71 24.31 16.01
C GLY A 235 -12.60 24.40 17.06
N THR A 236 -12.37 23.33 17.82
CA THR A 236 -11.36 23.28 18.89
C THR A 236 -10.16 22.43 18.50
N SER A 237 -9.04 22.57 19.23
CA SER A 237 -7.87 21.71 19.05
C SER A 237 -8.19 20.22 19.22
N ALA A 238 -9.09 19.88 20.14
CA ALA A 238 -9.58 18.50 20.31
C ALA A 238 -10.32 18.00 19.06
N ASN A 239 -11.06 18.88 18.37
CA ASN A 239 -11.71 18.50 17.10
C ASN A 239 -10.66 18.22 16.00
N VAL A 240 -9.57 18.99 15.94
CA VAL A 240 -8.51 18.75 14.96
C VAL A 240 -7.92 17.35 15.13
N VAL A 241 -7.65 16.92 16.36
CA VAL A 241 -7.17 15.55 16.64
C VAL A 241 -8.15 14.49 16.14
N ARG A 242 -9.46 14.69 16.38
CA ARG A 242 -10.50 13.77 15.91
C ARG A 242 -10.61 13.74 14.39
N ILE A 243 -10.50 14.91 13.74
CA ILE A 243 -10.51 15.04 12.28
C ILE A 243 -9.32 14.32 11.68
N GLN A 244 -8.11 14.55 12.22
CA GLN A 244 -6.90 13.86 11.75
C GLN A 244 -7.08 12.34 11.86
N LYS A 245 -7.47 11.85 13.04
CA LYS A 245 -7.68 10.42 13.22
C LYS A 245 -8.68 9.85 12.19
N ALA A 246 -9.83 10.50 12.02
CA ALA A 246 -10.84 10.03 11.07
C ALA A 246 -10.38 10.05 9.61
N LEU A 247 -9.49 10.97 9.24
CA LEU A 247 -8.92 11.02 7.89
C LEU A 247 -7.79 9.99 7.70
N ILE A 248 -7.04 9.69 8.74
CA ILE A 248 -6.04 8.60 8.77
C ILE A 248 -6.74 7.24 8.65
N ASP A 249 -7.77 7.01 9.46
CA ASP A 249 -8.56 5.77 9.45
C ASP A 249 -9.22 5.49 8.07
N ARG A 250 -9.36 6.55 7.25
CA ARG A 250 -9.89 6.48 5.87
C ARG A 250 -8.83 6.48 4.79
N ASP A 251 -7.57 6.39 5.14
CA ASP A 251 -6.44 6.46 4.20
C ASP A 251 -6.43 7.72 3.31
N VAL A 252 -6.91 8.86 3.81
CA VAL A 252 -6.88 10.15 3.08
C VAL A 252 -5.57 10.89 3.32
N ILE A 253 -5.10 10.87 4.56
CA ILE A 253 -3.86 11.50 5.00
C ILE A 253 -3.04 10.55 5.84
N ASP A 254 -1.74 10.84 5.95
CA ASP A 254 -0.84 10.26 6.97
C ASP A 254 -0.15 11.39 7.72
N VAL A 255 0.43 11.08 8.87
CA VAL A 255 1.18 12.04 9.71
C VAL A 255 2.56 11.46 9.99
N ASP A 256 3.58 12.18 9.57
CA ASP A 256 4.97 11.83 9.81
C ASP A 256 5.73 12.99 10.51
N ALA A 257 7.05 12.87 10.62
CA ALA A 257 7.91 13.89 11.21
C ALA A 257 7.86 15.24 10.46
N THR A 258 7.42 15.27 9.21
CA THR A 258 7.32 16.49 8.38
C THR A 258 5.95 17.15 8.50
N GLY A 259 4.96 16.43 9.06
CA GLY A 259 3.60 16.93 9.28
C GLY A 259 2.53 16.05 8.61
N VAL A 260 1.38 16.68 8.30
CA VAL A 260 0.26 16.01 7.62
C VAL A 260 0.54 15.91 6.13
N GLN A 261 0.46 14.71 5.57
CA GLN A 261 0.66 14.42 4.16
C GLN A 261 -0.60 13.80 3.55
N PHE A 262 -0.93 14.16 2.32
CA PHE A 262 -1.93 13.42 1.54
C PHE A 262 -1.34 12.09 1.08
N LEU A 263 -2.08 11.00 1.26
CA LEU A 263 -1.65 9.68 0.76
C LEU A 263 -1.78 9.59 -0.76
N ASP A 264 -2.79 10.23 -1.34
CA ASP A 264 -3.02 10.28 -2.78
C ASP A 264 -2.58 11.64 -3.36
N PRO A 265 -1.48 11.69 -4.13
CA PRO A 265 -0.97 12.93 -4.73
C PRO A 265 -1.89 13.48 -5.83
N VAL A 266 -2.64 12.62 -6.53
CA VAL A 266 -3.60 13.05 -7.57
C VAL A 266 -4.82 13.67 -6.92
N PHE A 267 -5.30 13.10 -5.81
CA PHE A 267 -6.37 13.70 -5.00
C PHE A 267 -5.97 15.08 -4.48
N ARG A 268 -4.75 15.21 -3.93
CA ARG A 268 -4.21 16.50 -3.48
C ARG A 268 -4.23 17.53 -4.61
N HIS A 269 -3.75 17.15 -5.80
CA HIS A 269 -3.72 18.03 -6.97
C HIS A 269 -5.14 18.39 -7.42
N TRP A 270 -6.04 17.41 -7.49
CA TRP A 270 -7.44 17.63 -7.88
C TRP A 270 -8.15 18.58 -6.91
N LEU A 271 -7.95 18.42 -5.60
CA LEU A 271 -8.51 19.33 -4.60
C LEU A 271 -8.04 20.78 -4.84
N SER A 272 -6.75 20.99 -5.09
CA SER A 272 -6.19 22.33 -5.28
C SER A 272 -6.58 22.98 -6.60
N THR A 273 -6.81 22.18 -7.68
CA THR A 273 -6.98 22.71 -9.05
C THR A 273 -8.39 22.57 -9.60
N ARG A 274 -9.27 21.81 -8.94
CA ARG A 274 -10.64 21.59 -9.40
C ARG A 274 -11.69 21.88 -8.33
N TYR A 275 -11.42 21.50 -7.07
CA TYR A 275 -12.42 21.59 -6.00
C TYR A 275 -12.39 22.93 -5.27
N PHE A 276 -11.20 23.43 -4.93
CA PHE A 276 -11.00 24.71 -4.24
C PHE A 276 -10.55 25.86 -5.17
N ALA A 277 -10.44 25.61 -6.48
CA ALA A 277 -10.04 26.61 -7.48
C ALA A 277 -11.07 27.71 -7.65
#